data_0c7ca99c3ef57578acfb63fd48c44ae3
#
_entry.id   0c7ca99c3ef57578acfb63fd48c44ae3
#
_cell.length_a   1.000
_cell.length_b   1.000
_cell.length_c   1.000
_cell.angle_alpha   90.00
_cell.angle_beta   90.00
_cell.angle_gamma   90.00
#
_symmetry.space_group_name_H-M   'P 1'
#
loop_
_entity.id
_entity.type
_entity.pdbx_description
1 polymer ?
#
loop_
_entity_poly.entity_id
_entity_poly.type
_entity_poly.pdbx_seq_one_letter_code
_entity_poly.pdbx_strand_id
1 'polypeptide(L)'
;MIDGLQRISTVLSFFGELKEDGKDYPKNKLILKEGSLVKKLNGLTIDTLPLEYKLQIKRTPCRVEVIMKESDFKMRYELFKRLNTGGEGLSRQEIRNCIFRGLDSRYNDFVDNLSKNIKFRKLINISQSNEEMMYYEELVLRYFTLKNSGIRYTQSNIQDYMDDYLKKRCEDFDYSETEKDSELFNKIMDFLIQFQDDDIFKLGRRIFSTSMYDAIMLSLSENSVDLSSINRKDFLPKINELKADTSFNSYVGSASSNPTSITNKVKIAKRILLGIEG
;
A
#
# COMPACT_ATOMS: atom_id res chain seq x y z
N MET A 1 -15.79 -8.04 -2.05
CA MET A 1 -16.15 -8.04 -3.48
C MET A 1 -14.88 -7.85 -4.28
N ILE A 2 -14.63 -8.68 -5.30
CA ILE A 2 -13.36 -8.69 -6.05
C ILE A 2 -13.40 -7.66 -7.18
N ASP A 3 -14.48 -7.58 -7.91
CA ASP A 3 -14.73 -6.60 -8.97
C ASP A 3 -16.22 -6.20 -8.93
N GLY A 4 -16.54 -5.07 -9.52
CA GLY A 4 -17.92 -4.58 -9.62
C GLY A 4 -18.34 -3.65 -8.49
N LEU A 5 -17.46 -3.31 -7.52
CA LEU A 5 -17.81 -2.39 -6.44
C LEU A 5 -18.29 -1.04 -7.01
N GLN A 6 -17.52 -0.44 -7.93
CA GLN A 6 -17.90 0.82 -8.56
C GLN A 6 -19.23 0.71 -9.32
N ARG A 7 -19.45 -0.38 -10.08
CA ARG A 7 -20.71 -0.62 -10.82
C ARG A 7 -21.89 -0.74 -9.88
N ILE A 8 -21.79 -1.53 -8.82
CA ILE A 8 -22.85 -1.69 -7.83
C ILE A 8 -23.08 -0.39 -7.06
N SER A 9 -22.01 0.28 -6.58
CA SER A 9 -22.13 1.57 -5.89
C SER A 9 -22.79 2.63 -6.76
N THR A 10 -22.45 2.68 -8.06
CA THR A 10 -23.09 3.58 -9.02
C THR A 10 -24.58 3.30 -9.16
N VAL A 11 -24.98 2.03 -9.27
CA VAL A 11 -26.39 1.64 -9.34
C VAL A 11 -27.13 2.00 -8.05
N LEU A 12 -26.56 1.64 -6.89
CA LEU A 12 -27.15 1.99 -5.58
C LEU A 12 -27.25 3.51 -5.39
N SER A 13 -26.22 4.27 -5.75
CA SER A 13 -26.23 5.74 -5.69
C SER A 13 -27.27 6.33 -6.64
N PHE A 14 -27.45 5.78 -7.84
CA PHE A 14 -28.49 6.20 -8.77
C PHE A 14 -29.89 6.00 -8.20
N PHE A 15 -30.13 4.87 -7.50
CA PHE A 15 -31.39 4.62 -6.80
C PHE A 15 -31.55 5.38 -5.47
N GLY A 16 -30.49 6.02 -4.99
CA GLY A 16 -30.51 6.71 -3.69
C GLY A 16 -30.36 5.78 -2.49
N GLU A 17 -29.87 4.56 -2.71
CA GLU A 17 -29.77 3.47 -1.71
C GLU A 17 -28.32 3.23 -1.22
N LEU A 18 -27.33 3.96 -1.76
CA LEU A 18 -25.95 3.85 -1.31
C LEU A 18 -25.79 4.43 0.09
N LYS A 19 -25.13 3.69 0.98
CA LYS A 19 -24.82 4.13 2.35
C LYS A 19 -23.33 4.08 2.60
N GLU A 20 -22.84 5.02 3.37
CA GLU A 20 -21.47 5.09 3.88
C GLU A 20 -21.55 5.20 5.40
N ASP A 21 -20.93 4.27 6.12
CA ASP A 21 -21.00 4.17 7.60
C ASP A 21 -22.45 4.20 8.16
N GLY A 22 -23.35 3.54 7.45
CA GLY A 22 -24.77 3.47 7.84
C GLY A 22 -25.59 4.72 7.55
N LYS A 23 -25.00 5.79 7.02
CA LYS A 23 -25.65 7.04 6.59
C LYS A 23 -25.83 7.07 5.08
N ASP A 24 -26.80 7.86 4.62
CA ASP A 24 -27.01 8.05 3.20
C ASP A 24 -25.79 8.75 2.57
N TYR A 25 -25.34 8.20 1.45
CA TYR A 25 -24.19 8.75 0.72
C TYR A 25 -24.52 10.15 0.16
N PRO A 26 -23.67 11.18 0.37
CA PRO A 26 -23.99 12.55 0.00
C PRO A 26 -24.26 12.78 -1.50
N LYS A 27 -23.69 11.93 -2.37
CA LYS A 27 -23.87 11.99 -3.83
C LYS A 27 -24.93 11.01 -4.34
N ASN A 28 -25.86 10.58 -3.51
CA ASN A 28 -27.01 9.80 -3.95
C ASN A 28 -27.84 10.52 -5.01
N LYS A 29 -28.59 9.77 -5.80
CA LYS A 29 -29.43 10.26 -6.91
C LYS A 29 -28.59 10.89 -8.03
N LEU A 30 -27.63 10.13 -8.55
CA LEU A 30 -26.81 10.53 -9.69
C LEU A 30 -27.68 11.02 -10.86
N ILE A 31 -27.15 12.00 -11.60
CA ILE A 31 -27.73 12.50 -12.84
C ILE A 31 -27.07 11.75 -14.00
N LEU A 32 -27.87 11.16 -14.88
CA LEU A 32 -27.36 10.52 -16.09
C LEU A 32 -26.72 11.56 -17.02
N LYS A 33 -25.48 11.32 -17.43
CA LYS A 33 -24.71 12.21 -18.31
C LYS A 33 -24.02 11.41 -19.41
N GLU A 34 -23.78 12.07 -20.54
CA GLU A 34 -22.92 11.59 -21.61
C GLU A 34 -23.30 10.25 -22.23
N GLY A 35 -24.53 9.79 -22.09
CA GLY A 35 -25.00 8.59 -22.74
C GLY A 35 -25.05 8.77 -24.27
N SER A 36 -24.08 8.18 -24.98
CA SER A 36 -24.02 8.25 -26.45
C SER A 36 -25.11 7.43 -27.12
N LEU A 37 -25.49 6.29 -26.52
CA LEU A 37 -26.48 5.36 -27.08
C LEU A 37 -27.92 5.82 -26.88
N VAL A 38 -28.23 6.42 -25.72
CA VAL A 38 -29.59 6.85 -25.38
C VAL A 38 -29.59 8.29 -24.88
N LYS A 39 -29.30 9.23 -25.77
CA LYS A 39 -29.17 10.66 -25.47
C LYS A 39 -30.36 11.27 -24.73
N LYS A 40 -31.58 10.78 -24.99
CA LYS A 40 -32.84 11.26 -24.34
C LYS A 40 -32.88 11.03 -22.81
N LEU A 41 -31.99 10.20 -22.26
CA LEU A 41 -31.89 9.96 -20.81
C LEU A 41 -30.92 10.91 -20.11
N ASN A 42 -30.13 11.67 -20.83
CA ASN A 42 -29.18 12.63 -20.27
C ASN A 42 -29.91 13.72 -19.50
N GLY A 43 -29.40 14.07 -18.33
CA GLY A 43 -29.99 15.04 -17.42
C GLY A 43 -31.06 14.48 -16.48
N LEU A 44 -31.47 13.21 -16.65
CA LEU A 44 -32.47 12.59 -15.80
C LEU A 44 -31.86 11.99 -14.54
N THR A 45 -32.64 12.01 -13.46
CA THR A 45 -32.38 11.29 -12.20
C THR A 45 -33.33 10.12 -12.07
N ILE A 46 -33.16 9.28 -11.06
CA ILE A 46 -34.11 8.20 -10.78
C ILE A 46 -35.55 8.72 -10.58
N ASP A 47 -35.71 9.91 -10.02
CA ASP A 47 -37.03 10.48 -9.76
C ASP A 47 -37.72 10.99 -11.06
N THR A 48 -36.95 11.53 -11.99
CA THR A 48 -37.43 12.09 -13.26
C THR A 48 -37.43 11.09 -14.41
N LEU A 49 -36.82 9.91 -14.22
CA LEU A 49 -36.76 8.86 -15.23
C LEU A 49 -38.17 8.29 -15.52
N PRO A 50 -38.60 8.11 -16.79
CA PRO A 50 -39.85 7.45 -17.12
C PRO A 50 -40.00 6.07 -16.49
N LEU A 51 -41.20 5.70 -16.07
CA LEU A 51 -41.49 4.48 -15.33
C LEU A 51 -40.99 3.21 -16.08
N GLU A 52 -41.13 3.21 -17.38
CA GLU A 52 -40.67 2.13 -18.25
C GLU A 52 -39.20 1.81 -18.02
N TYR A 53 -38.31 2.84 -18.06
CA TYR A 53 -36.88 2.69 -17.85
C TYR A 53 -36.53 2.34 -16.40
N LYS A 54 -37.26 2.90 -15.43
CA LYS A 54 -37.10 2.51 -14.01
C LYS A 54 -37.35 1.00 -13.82
N LEU A 55 -38.43 0.51 -14.38
CA LEU A 55 -38.82 -0.89 -14.27
C LEU A 55 -37.82 -1.79 -15.02
N GLN A 56 -37.35 -1.36 -16.19
CA GLN A 56 -36.37 -2.09 -16.96
C GLN A 56 -35.05 -2.24 -16.18
N ILE A 57 -34.51 -1.14 -15.61
CA ILE A 57 -33.27 -1.18 -14.81
C ILE A 57 -33.48 -2.09 -13.59
N LYS A 58 -34.57 -1.92 -12.83
CA LYS A 58 -34.84 -2.72 -11.62
C LYS A 58 -34.99 -4.24 -11.91
N ARG A 59 -35.47 -4.60 -13.09
CA ARG A 59 -35.70 -5.99 -13.48
C ARG A 59 -34.53 -6.61 -14.25
N THR A 60 -33.53 -5.81 -14.63
CA THR A 60 -32.35 -6.32 -15.34
C THR A 60 -31.54 -7.21 -14.40
N PRO A 61 -31.35 -8.50 -14.73
CA PRO A 61 -30.57 -9.38 -13.89
C PRO A 61 -29.09 -8.98 -13.89
N CYS A 62 -28.48 -8.98 -12.72
CA CYS A 62 -27.03 -8.83 -12.57
C CYS A 62 -26.41 -10.22 -12.41
N ARG A 63 -25.55 -10.61 -13.33
CA ARG A 63 -24.80 -11.88 -13.22
C ARG A 63 -23.66 -11.70 -12.21
N VAL A 64 -23.63 -12.56 -11.20
CA VAL A 64 -22.59 -12.59 -10.17
C VAL A 64 -21.83 -13.90 -10.29
N GLU A 65 -20.52 -13.82 -10.46
CA GLU A 65 -19.62 -14.97 -10.40
C GLU A 65 -19.01 -15.04 -8.99
N VAL A 66 -19.15 -16.18 -8.34
CA VAL A 66 -18.61 -16.41 -6.99
C VAL A 66 -17.31 -17.19 -7.10
N ILE A 67 -16.20 -16.59 -6.65
CA ILE A 67 -14.93 -17.29 -6.56
C ILE A 67 -14.89 -18.00 -5.21
N MET A 68 -14.75 -19.31 -5.24
CA MET A 68 -14.75 -20.13 -4.04
C MET A 68 -13.48 -19.91 -3.22
N LYS A 69 -13.58 -20.05 -1.89
CA LYS A 69 -12.47 -19.86 -0.95
C LYS A 69 -11.34 -20.88 -1.17
N GLU A 70 -11.70 -22.06 -1.64
CA GLU A 70 -10.81 -23.19 -1.93
C GLU A 70 -9.98 -23.01 -3.21
N SER A 71 -10.28 -21.99 -4.02
CA SER A 71 -9.50 -21.69 -5.22
C SER A 71 -8.08 -21.28 -4.83
N ASP A 72 -7.09 -21.76 -5.58
CA ASP A 72 -5.68 -21.41 -5.37
C ASP A 72 -5.50 -19.88 -5.37
N PHE A 73 -4.72 -19.40 -4.40
CA PHE A 73 -4.43 -17.98 -4.23
C PHE A 73 -3.86 -17.34 -5.51
N LYS A 74 -2.91 -18.02 -6.16
CA LYS A 74 -2.30 -17.52 -7.40
C LYS A 74 -3.32 -17.38 -8.52
N MET A 75 -4.24 -18.34 -8.63
CA MET A 75 -5.33 -18.28 -9.59
C MET A 75 -6.29 -17.12 -9.29
N ARG A 76 -6.64 -16.89 -8.03
CA ARG A 76 -7.48 -15.76 -7.62
C ARG A 76 -6.80 -14.42 -7.94
N TYR A 77 -5.50 -14.31 -7.67
CA TYR A 77 -4.70 -13.13 -7.96
C TYR A 77 -4.66 -12.82 -9.47
N GLU A 78 -4.37 -13.82 -10.30
CA GLU A 78 -4.33 -13.67 -11.76
C GLU A 78 -5.70 -13.32 -12.33
N LEU A 79 -6.76 -13.95 -11.82
CA LEU A 79 -8.12 -13.62 -12.23
C LEU A 79 -8.50 -12.19 -11.86
N PHE A 80 -8.16 -11.76 -10.65
CA PHE A 80 -8.40 -10.40 -10.18
C PHE A 80 -7.69 -9.37 -11.07
N LYS A 81 -6.41 -9.61 -11.36
CA LYS A 81 -5.62 -8.77 -12.25
C LYS A 81 -6.24 -8.65 -13.65
N ARG A 82 -6.71 -9.76 -14.20
CA ARG A 82 -7.36 -9.78 -15.53
C ARG A 82 -8.71 -9.08 -15.56
N LEU A 83 -9.51 -9.22 -14.52
CA LEU A 83 -10.82 -8.58 -14.44
C LEU A 83 -10.72 -7.05 -14.32
N ASN A 84 -9.65 -6.55 -13.69
CA ASN A 84 -9.41 -5.11 -13.50
C ASN A 84 -8.70 -4.41 -14.67
N THR A 85 -8.49 -5.08 -15.81
CA THR A 85 -7.85 -4.47 -16.99
C THR A 85 -8.77 -3.54 -17.80
N GLY A 86 -10.03 -3.39 -17.43
CA GLY A 86 -11.04 -2.61 -18.17
C GLY A 86 -11.28 -1.18 -17.66
N GLY A 87 -10.55 -0.71 -16.64
CA GLY A 87 -10.68 0.63 -16.05
C GLY A 87 -9.35 1.19 -15.56
N GLU A 88 -9.35 2.14 -14.62
CA GLU A 88 -8.15 2.46 -13.85
C GLU A 88 -7.72 1.19 -13.09
N GLY A 89 -6.55 0.66 -13.47
CA GLY A 89 -6.04 -0.58 -12.90
C GLY A 89 -5.73 -0.41 -11.43
N LEU A 90 -6.21 -1.33 -10.59
CA LEU A 90 -5.85 -1.36 -9.18
C LEU A 90 -4.34 -1.54 -9.00
N SER A 91 -3.79 -0.87 -7.99
CA SER A 91 -2.43 -1.10 -7.53
C SER A 91 -2.28 -2.53 -6.98
N ARG A 92 -1.05 -3.01 -6.91
CA ARG A 92 -0.78 -4.33 -6.35
C ARG A 92 -1.18 -4.42 -4.87
N GLN A 93 -1.08 -3.33 -4.12
CA GLN A 93 -1.48 -3.29 -2.72
C GLN A 93 -3.00 -3.34 -2.53
N GLU A 94 -3.76 -2.66 -3.38
CA GLU A 94 -5.23 -2.78 -3.38
C GLU A 94 -5.67 -4.20 -3.66
N ILE A 95 -5.02 -4.87 -4.63
CA ILE A 95 -5.28 -6.28 -4.95
C ILE A 95 -4.97 -7.17 -3.74
N ARG A 96 -3.82 -6.98 -3.06
CA ARG A 96 -3.48 -7.68 -1.82
C ARG A 96 -4.56 -7.53 -0.76
N ASN A 97 -4.97 -6.30 -0.50
CA ASN A 97 -5.98 -6.03 0.52
C ASN A 97 -7.29 -6.74 0.21
N CYS A 98 -7.73 -6.74 -1.05
CA CYS A 98 -8.95 -7.45 -1.43
C CYS A 98 -8.86 -8.96 -1.21
N ILE A 99 -7.74 -9.58 -1.57
CA ILE A 99 -7.59 -11.03 -1.55
C ILE A 99 -7.33 -11.54 -0.13
N PHE A 100 -6.39 -10.91 0.58
CA PHE A 100 -5.94 -11.41 1.89
C PHE A 100 -6.91 -11.09 3.02
N ARG A 101 -7.65 -9.97 2.97
CA ARG A 101 -8.77 -9.72 3.89
C ARG A 101 -9.84 -10.82 3.85
N GLY A 102 -9.98 -11.50 2.71
CA GLY A 102 -10.87 -12.65 2.57
C GLY A 102 -10.36 -13.92 3.27
N LEU A 103 -9.07 -14.02 3.58
CA LEU A 103 -8.49 -15.11 4.36
C LEU A 103 -8.52 -14.80 5.84
N ASP A 104 -7.83 -13.74 6.25
CA ASP A 104 -7.79 -13.21 7.61
C ASP A 104 -7.42 -11.71 7.54
N SER A 105 -8.26 -10.84 8.10
CA SER A 105 -8.04 -9.38 8.01
C SER A 105 -7.03 -8.86 9.03
N ARG A 106 -6.71 -9.61 10.09
CA ARG A 106 -5.95 -9.10 11.25
C ARG A 106 -4.60 -8.51 10.87
N TYR A 107 -3.83 -9.17 9.98
CA TYR A 107 -2.54 -8.64 9.55
C TYR A 107 -2.70 -7.45 8.59
N ASN A 108 -3.73 -7.46 7.74
CA ASN A 108 -4.06 -6.29 6.91
C ASN A 108 -4.44 -5.08 7.76
N ASP A 109 -5.23 -5.29 8.83
CA ASP A 109 -5.63 -4.23 9.75
C ASP A 109 -4.42 -3.69 10.54
N PHE A 110 -3.47 -4.55 10.92
CA PHE A 110 -2.18 -4.15 11.50
C PHE A 110 -1.38 -3.23 10.55
N VAL A 111 -1.23 -3.62 9.28
CA VAL A 111 -0.53 -2.81 8.26
C VAL A 111 -1.25 -1.48 8.02
N ASP A 112 -2.57 -1.51 7.88
CA ASP A 112 -3.41 -0.33 7.70
C ASP A 112 -3.28 0.66 8.87
N ASN A 113 -3.33 0.16 10.11
CA ASN A 113 -3.15 1.00 11.30
C ASN A 113 -1.79 1.71 11.33
N LEU A 114 -0.71 1.01 11.03
CA LEU A 114 0.63 1.61 10.99
C LEU A 114 0.79 2.57 9.81
N SER A 115 0.15 2.33 8.69
CA SER A 115 0.16 3.24 7.53
C SER A 115 -0.49 4.59 7.82
N LYS A 116 -1.37 4.65 8.83
CA LYS A 116 -2.04 5.86 9.31
C LYS A 116 -1.26 6.63 10.37
N ASN A 117 -0.09 6.11 10.78
CA ASN A 117 0.75 6.81 11.76
C ASN A 117 1.12 8.22 11.24
N ILE A 118 0.74 9.25 12.00
CA ILE A 118 0.92 10.67 11.61
C ILE A 118 2.39 11.02 11.36
N LYS A 119 3.31 10.47 12.16
CA LYS A 119 4.76 10.72 12.03
C LYS A 119 5.29 10.08 10.74
N PHE A 120 4.86 8.86 10.45
CA PHE A 120 5.19 8.16 9.20
C PHE A 120 4.74 8.94 7.97
N ARG A 121 3.49 9.39 7.94
CA ARG A 121 2.93 10.17 6.83
C ARG A 121 3.63 11.51 6.63
N LYS A 122 4.03 12.20 7.71
CA LYS A 122 4.82 13.45 7.63
C LYS A 122 6.21 13.22 7.03
N LEU A 123 6.86 12.13 7.39
CA LEU A 123 8.20 11.79 6.90
C LEU A 123 8.22 11.37 5.42
N ILE A 124 7.21 10.64 4.98
CA ILE A 124 7.17 10.04 3.64
C ILE A 124 6.61 11.01 2.60
N ASN A 125 5.56 11.75 2.91
CA ASN A 125 4.92 12.77 2.07
C ASN A 125 4.88 12.40 0.57
N ILE A 126 4.01 11.47 0.20
CA ILE A 126 3.77 11.01 -1.17
C ILE A 126 2.67 11.83 -1.86
N SER A 127 2.55 11.68 -3.18
CA SER A 127 1.47 12.30 -3.95
C SER A 127 0.11 11.70 -3.58
N GLN A 128 -0.96 12.49 -3.77
CA GLN A 128 -2.34 12.02 -3.56
C GLN A 128 -2.65 10.77 -4.38
N SER A 129 -2.19 10.69 -5.63
CA SER A 129 -2.36 9.49 -6.46
C SER A 129 -1.73 8.23 -5.85
N ASN A 130 -0.54 8.35 -5.24
CA ASN A 130 0.09 7.22 -4.55
C ASN A 130 -0.67 6.86 -3.25
N GLU A 131 -1.22 7.83 -2.55
CA GLU A 131 -2.05 7.58 -1.37
C GLU A 131 -3.34 6.82 -1.75
N GLU A 132 -4.00 7.22 -2.83
CA GLU A 132 -5.18 6.53 -3.38
C GLU A 132 -4.85 5.09 -3.80
N MET A 133 -3.61 4.82 -4.24
CA MET A 133 -3.11 3.48 -4.57
C MET A 133 -2.61 2.67 -3.36
N MET A 134 -2.88 3.10 -2.13
CA MET A 134 -2.45 2.44 -0.88
C MET A 134 -0.92 2.27 -0.75
N TYR A 135 -0.15 3.25 -1.20
CA TYR A 135 1.31 3.15 -1.20
C TYR A 135 1.92 3.21 0.21
N TYR A 136 1.26 3.87 1.19
CA TYR A 136 1.69 3.84 2.60
C TYR A 136 1.62 2.43 3.18
N GLU A 137 0.54 1.70 2.91
CA GLU A 137 0.36 0.30 3.30
C GLU A 137 1.41 -0.59 2.63
N GLU A 138 1.71 -0.34 1.34
CA GLU A 138 2.76 -1.08 0.63
C GLU A 138 4.13 -0.88 1.28
N LEU A 139 4.48 0.34 1.69
CA LEU A 139 5.74 0.64 2.36
C LEU A 139 5.86 -0.04 3.73
N VAL A 140 4.78 -0.05 4.51
CA VAL A 140 4.74 -0.76 5.80
C VAL A 140 4.90 -2.27 5.59
N LEU A 141 4.15 -2.85 4.68
CA LEU A 141 4.24 -4.28 4.35
C LEU A 141 5.65 -4.64 3.84
N ARG A 142 6.22 -3.82 2.97
CA ARG A 142 7.57 -3.98 2.44
C ARG A 142 8.62 -4.01 3.55
N TYR A 143 8.52 -3.07 4.48
CA TYR A 143 9.42 -2.99 5.62
C TYR A 143 9.39 -4.27 6.46
N PHE A 144 8.21 -4.74 6.86
CA PHE A 144 8.10 -5.96 7.66
C PHE A 144 8.46 -7.22 6.89
N THR A 145 8.17 -7.28 5.60
CA THR A 145 8.63 -8.38 4.76
C THR A 145 10.15 -8.51 4.80
N LEU A 146 10.86 -7.42 4.55
CA LEU A 146 12.33 -7.41 4.52
C LEU A 146 12.95 -7.61 5.91
N LYS A 147 12.35 -7.03 6.95
CA LYS A 147 12.81 -7.16 8.33
C LYS A 147 12.63 -8.58 8.87
N ASN A 148 11.43 -9.14 8.75
CA ASN A 148 11.07 -10.39 9.44
C ASN A 148 11.44 -11.65 8.65
N SER A 149 11.42 -11.59 7.31
CA SER A 149 11.81 -12.72 6.46
C SER A 149 13.24 -12.61 5.92
N GLY A 150 13.91 -11.47 6.15
CA GLY A 150 15.22 -11.16 5.59
C GLY A 150 15.16 -10.86 4.09
N ILE A 151 16.35 -10.61 3.50
CA ILE A 151 16.48 -10.28 2.08
C ILE A 151 16.89 -11.56 1.33
N ARG A 152 16.04 -12.59 1.34
CA ARG A 152 16.37 -13.95 0.85
C ARG A 152 15.39 -14.44 -0.23
N TYR A 153 14.94 -13.57 -1.11
CA TYR A 153 14.09 -13.98 -2.21
C TYR A 153 14.93 -14.22 -3.48
N THR A 154 14.61 -15.27 -4.21
CA THR A 154 15.27 -15.63 -5.47
C THR A 154 14.60 -15.06 -6.69
N GLN A 155 13.39 -14.52 -6.52
CA GLN A 155 12.59 -13.92 -7.57
C GLN A 155 13.13 -12.53 -7.90
N SER A 156 13.04 -12.14 -9.16
CA SER A 156 13.42 -10.81 -9.62
C SER A 156 12.47 -9.70 -9.08
N ASN A 157 11.39 -10.09 -8.40
CA ASN A 157 10.31 -9.21 -8.01
C ASN A 157 10.01 -9.32 -6.51
N ILE A 158 10.35 -8.27 -5.76
CA ILE A 158 10.01 -8.14 -4.34
C ILE A 158 8.50 -8.21 -4.07
N GLN A 159 7.68 -7.88 -5.06
CA GLN A 159 6.23 -7.88 -4.91
C GLN A 159 5.68 -9.29 -4.65
N ASP A 160 6.22 -10.32 -5.31
CA ASP A 160 5.82 -11.69 -5.07
C ASP A 160 6.27 -12.17 -3.69
N TYR A 161 7.45 -11.70 -3.24
CA TYR A 161 7.93 -11.97 -1.88
C TYR A 161 7.06 -11.34 -0.80
N MET A 162 6.54 -10.14 -1.04
CA MET A 162 5.56 -9.50 -0.16
C MET A 162 4.22 -10.23 -0.15
N ASP A 163 3.79 -10.78 -1.28
CA ASP A 163 2.57 -11.60 -1.38
C ASP A 163 2.70 -12.88 -0.54
N ASP A 164 3.82 -13.60 -0.67
CA ASP A 164 4.10 -14.82 0.09
C ASP A 164 4.19 -14.53 1.60
N TYR A 165 4.87 -13.43 1.97
CA TYR A 165 4.94 -12.99 3.36
C TYR A 165 3.56 -12.69 3.94
N LEU A 166 2.76 -11.88 3.25
CA LEU A 166 1.41 -11.51 3.70
C LEU A 166 0.51 -12.74 3.83
N LYS A 167 0.58 -13.66 2.86
CA LYS A 167 -0.13 -14.94 2.92
C LYS A 167 0.19 -15.70 4.20
N LYS A 168 1.48 -15.90 4.47
CA LYS A 168 1.95 -16.59 5.68
C LYS A 168 1.44 -15.91 6.95
N ARG A 169 1.46 -14.56 7.01
CA ARG A 169 0.96 -13.80 8.16
C ARG A 169 -0.55 -13.89 8.36
N CYS A 170 -1.32 -14.05 7.28
CA CYS A 170 -2.75 -14.29 7.39
C CYS A 170 -3.08 -15.72 7.82
N GLU A 171 -2.25 -16.71 7.42
CA GLU A 171 -2.44 -18.11 7.79
C GLU A 171 -2.00 -18.37 9.24
N ASP A 172 -0.96 -17.67 9.70
CA ASP A 172 -0.31 -17.87 11.01
C ASP A 172 -0.12 -16.50 11.69
N PHE A 173 -1.23 -15.93 12.17
CA PHE A 173 -1.22 -14.61 12.80
C PHE A 173 -0.82 -14.69 14.27
N ASP A 174 0.26 -13.98 14.63
CA ASP A 174 0.77 -13.87 16.00
C ASP A 174 0.63 -12.44 16.55
N TYR A 175 -0.19 -12.27 17.59
CA TYR A 175 -0.38 -10.99 18.27
C TYR A 175 0.90 -10.48 18.95
N SER A 176 1.65 -11.37 19.61
CA SER A 176 2.87 -10.97 20.35
C SER A 176 3.96 -10.45 19.40
N GLU A 177 4.06 -11.04 18.21
CA GLU A 177 5.01 -10.59 17.19
C GLU A 177 4.57 -9.25 16.59
N THR A 178 3.28 -9.09 16.26
CA THR A 178 2.77 -7.82 15.72
C THR A 178 2.84 -6.67 16.73
N GLU A 179 2.68 -6.95 18.03
CA GLU A 179 2.87 -5.95 19.08
C GLU A 179 4.33 -5.46 19.14
N LYS A 180 5.30 -6.37 19.17
CA LYS A 180 6.73 -6.04 19.12
C LYS A 180 7.11 -5.28 17.85
N ASP A 181 6.56 -5.71 16.72
CA ASP A 181 6.76 -5.05 15.43
C ASP A 181 6.19 -3.62 15.44
N SER A 182 5.01 -3.43 16.02
CA SER A 182 4.39 -2.11 16.18
C SER A 182 5.21 -1.20 17.08
N GLU A 183 5.67 -1.72 18.22
CA GLU A 183 6.52 -0.95 19.14
C GLU A 183 7.81 -0.50 18.47
N LEU A 184 8.49 -1.39 17.77
CA LEU A 184 9.73 -1.06 17.06
C LEU A 184 9.49 -0.03 15.96
N PHE A 185 8.45 -0.22 15.15
CA PHE A 185 8.09 0.73 14.10
C PHE A 185 7.82 2.13 14.70
N ASN A 186 7.03 2.20 15.77
CA ASN A 186 6.72 3.46 16.42
C ASN A 186 7.97 4.12 17.04
N LYS A 187 8.87 3.35 17.68
CA LYS A 187 10.15 3.86 18.18
C LYS A 187 11.02 4.46 17.07
N ILE A 188 11.07 3.81 15.90
CA ILE A 188 11.77 4.34 14.73
C ILE A 188 11.11 5.63 14.24
N MET A 189 9.77 5.68 14.15
CA MET A 189 9.05 6.89 13.76
C MET A 189 9.26 8.02 14.76
N ASP A 190 9.31 7.73 16.06
CA ASP A 190 9.57 8.70 17.13
C ASP A 190 10.98 9.29 17.02
N PHE A 191 11.95 8.47 16.66
CA PHE A 191 13.30 8.93 16.37
C PHE A 191 13.37 9.76 15.08
N LEU A 192 12.76 9.29 14.00
CA LEU A 192 12.88 9.92 12.68
C LEU A 192 12.09 11.22 12.53
N ILE A 193 11.00 11.42 13.29
CA ILE A 193 10.16 12.63 13.14
C ILE A 193 10.91 13.94 13.37
N GLN A 194 12.00 13.92 14.13
CA GLN A 194 12.87 15.08 14.32
C GLN A 194 13.55 15.56 13.01
N PHE A 195 13.54 14.75 11.96
CA PHE A 195 14.11 15.02 10.64
C PHE A 195 13.04 15.26 9.58
N GLN A 196 11.78 15.56 9.95
CA GLN A 196 10.67 15.72 9.00
C GLN A 196 10.94 16.75 7.91
N ASP A 197 11.72 17.80 8.21
CA ASP A 197 12.05 18.89 7.30
C ASP A 197 13.36 18.65 6.52
N ASP A 198 14.08 17.57 6.81
CA ASP A 198 15.42 17.29 6.26
C ASP A 198 15.38 16.36 5.03
N ASP A 199 14.19 16.01 4.54
CA ASP A 199 14.01 15.19 3.33
C ASP A 199 14.79 13.85 3.36
N ILE A 200 14.89 13.20 4.54
CA ILE A 200 15.78 12.05 4.77
C ILE A 200 15.49 10.86 3.84
N PHE A 201 14.26 10.70 3.39
CA PHE A 201 13.86 9.64 2.45
C PHE A 201 13.87 10.10 0.99
N LYS A 202 14.34 11.29 0.68
CA LYS A 202 14.40 11.79 -0.69
C LYS A 202 15.82 11.67 -1.26
N LEU A 203 15.91 11.35 -2.53
CA LEU A 203 17.15 11.24 -3.28
C LEU A 203 17.03 11.99 -4.63
N GLY A 204 18.09 12.66 -5.04
CA GLY A 204 18.13 13.41 -6.29
C GLY A 204 17.15 14.59 -6.30
N ARG A 205 16.19 14.60 -7.24
CA ARG A 205 15.23 15.71 -7.46
C ARG A 205 14.19 15.90 -6.35
N ARG A 206 14.50 15.59 -5.11
CA ARG A 206 13.60 15.64 -3.95
C ARG A 206 12.38 14.70 -4.10
N ILE A 207 12.57 13.58 -4.79
CA ILE A 207 11.54 12.55 -4.93
C ILE A 207 11.77 11.50 -3.83
N PHE A 208 10.68 11.02 -3.24
CA PHE A 208 10.72 9.89 -2.32
C PHE A 208 11.46 8.70 -2.95
N SER A 209 12.40 8.13 -2.21
CA SER A 209 13.23 7.01 -2.64
C SER A 209 12.99 5.79 -1.77
N THR A 210 12.41 4.76 -2.36
CA THR A 210 12.25 3.45 -1.70
C THR A 210 13.61 2.87 -1.28
N SER A 211 14.69 3.21 -2.02
CA SER A 211 16.05 2.79 -1.66
C SER A 211 16.54 3.42 -0.36
N MET A 212 16.30 4.73 -0.16
CA MET A 212 16.60 5.40 1.10
C MET A 212 15.73 4.87 2.23
N TYR A 213 14.43 4.66 1.95
CA TYR A 213 13.51 4.10 2.92
C TYR A 213 13.94 2.72 3.41
N ASP A 214 14.18 1.77 2.49
CA ASP A 214 14.65 0.41 2.84
C ASP A 214 15.95 0.48 3.66
N ALA A 215 16.92 1.26 3.20
CA ALA A 215 18.23 1.36 3.83
C ALA A 215 18.16 1.93 5.25
N ILE A 216 17.45 3.04 5.45
CA ILE A 216 17.32 3.69 6.76
C ILE A 216 16.50 2.82 7.71
N MET A 217 15.32 2.37 7.28
CA MET A 217 14.40 1.61 8.13
C MET A 217 15.01 0.29 8.60
N LEU A 218 15.64 -0.46 7.69
CA LEU A 218 16.26 -1.74 8.03
C LEU A 218 17.53 -1.56 8.88
N SER A 219 18.30 -0.49 8.66
CA SER A 219 19.46 -0.20 9.51
C SER A 219 19.05 0.12 10.95
N LEU A 220 18.02 0.95 11.14
CA LEU A 220 17.53 1.32 12.47
C LEU A 220 16.77 0.18 13.19
N SER A 221 16.44 -0.90 12.48
CA SER A 221 15.74 -2.07 13.02
C SER A 221 16.68 -3.11 13.63
N GLU A 222 17.99 -2.91 13.57
CA GLU A 222 18.95 -3.84 14.18
C GLU A 222 18.81 -3.89 15.70
N ASN A 223 18.80 -5.08 16.26
CA ASN A 223 18.63 -5.29 17.71
C ASN A 223 19.73 -4.63 18.56
N SER A 224 20.90 -4.37 17.98
CA SER A 224 22.03 -3.71 18.64
C SER A 224 21.91 -2.19 18.67
N VAL A 225 20.93 -1.59 17.99
CA VAL A 225 20.80 -0.14 17.86
C VAL A 225 19.96 0.44 18.99
N ASP A 226 20.57 1.23 19.82
CA ASP A 226 19.89 2.11 20.78
C ASP A 226 19.59 3.45 20.13
N LEU A 227 18.35 3.64 19.66
CA LEU A 227 17.91 4.88 19.03
C LEU A 227 18.02 6.10 19.96
N SER A 228 17.97 5.90 21.28
CA SER A 228 18.06 6.98 22.26
C SER A 228 19.49 7.56 22.37
N SER A 229 20.49 6.76 22.01
CA SER A 229 21.90 7.17 22.02
C SER A 229 22.31 7.96 20.77
N ILE A 230 21.48 7.96 19.72
CA ILE A 230 21.81 8.62 18.44
C ILE A 230 21.42 10.10 18.49
N ASN A 231 22.43 11.00 18.37
CA ASN A 231 22.19 12.44 18.34
C ASN A 231 21.83 12.91 16.91
N ARG A 232 20.82 13.79 16.79
CA ARG A 232 20.42 14.41 15.53
C ARG A 232 21.59 15.09 14.81
N LYS A 233 22.44 15.82 15.55
CA LYS A 233 23.57 16.57 14.98
C LYS A 233 24.59 15.66 14.29
N ASP A 234 24.72 14.42 14.77
CA ASP A 234 25.64 13.44 14.22
C ASP A 234 25.00 12.59 13.13
N PHE A 235 23.69 12.35 13.24
CA PHE A 235 22.96 11.49 12.31
C PHE A 235 22.64 12.16 10.97
N LEU A 236 22.25 13.45 10.98
CA LEU A 236 21.89 14.18 9.76
C LEU A 236 23.06 14.33 8.76
N PRO A 237 24.30 14.65 9.17
CA PRO A 237 25.45 14.61 8.27
C PRO A 237 25.67 13.23 7.64
N LYS A 238 25.48 12.14 8.38
CA LYS A 238 25.59 10.77 7.87
C LYS A 238 24.50 10.41 6.86
N ILE A 239 23.27 10.92 7.02
CA ILE A 239 22.23 10.82 5.98
C ILE A 239 22.68 11.51 4.69
N ASN A 240 23.29 12.69 4.78
CA ASN A 240 23.80 13.40 3.61
C ASN A 240 24.99 12.68 2.97
N GLU A 241 25.89 12.10 3.78
CA GLU A 241 26.95 11.21 3.32
C GLU A 241 26.39 10.02 2.55
N LEU A 242 25.37 9.33 3.11
CA LEU A 242 24.70 8.22 2.46
C LEU A 242 24.09 8.60 1.10
N LYS A 243 23.45 9.77 1.01
CA LYS A 243 22.89 10.30 -0.25
C LYS A 243 23.98 10.58 -1.30
N ALA A 244 25.17 10.96 -0.87
CA ALA A 244 26.31 11.27 -1.74
C ALA A 244 27.18 10.05 -2.06
N ASP A 245 27.03 8.94 -1.33
CA ASP A 245 27.88 7.74 -1.49
C ASP A 245 27.69 7.11 -2.87
N THR A 246 28.78 7.02 -3.64
CA THR A 246 28.74 6.49 -5.01
C THR A 246 28.42 5.00 -5.07
N SER A 247 28.88 4.23 -4.07
CA SER A 247 28.59 2.81 -3.98
C SER A 247 27.11 2.57 -3.69
N PHE A 248 26.51 3.36 -2.76
CA PHE A 248 25.06 3.32 -2.51
C PHE A 248 24.27 3.64 -3.77
N ASN A 249 24.64 4.73 -4.45
CA ASN A 249 23.95 5.20 -5.65
C ASN A 249 24.06 4.22 -6.83
N SER A 250 25.09 3.38 -6.91
CA SER A 250 25.20 2.33 -7.92
C SER A 250 24.13 1.24 -7.81
N TYR A 251 23.52 1.07 -6.62
CA TYR A 251 22.42 0.14 -6.35
C TYR A 251 21.03 0.79 -6.42
N VAL A 252 20.95 2.07 -6.79
CA VAL A 252 19.70 2.80 -7.01
C VAL A 252 19.35 2.75 -8.50
N GLY A 253 18.06 2.63 -8.85
CA GLY A 253 17.59 2.62 -10.25
C GLY A 253 16.72 1.42 -10.57
N SER A 254 16.70 0.97 -11.81
CA SER A 254 15.76 -0.06 -12.31
C SER A 254 15.84 -1.41 -11.59
N ALA A 255 17.01 -1.79 -11.12
CA ALA A 255 17.24 -3.04 -10.38
C ALA A 255 17.35 -2.85 -8.86
N SER A 256 16.92 -1.71 -8.34
CA SER A 256 17.10 -1.33 -6.92
C SER A 256 16.37 -2.23 -5.93
N SER A 257 15.36 -2.96 -6.39
CA SER A 257 14.55 -3.87 -5.55
C SER A 257 14.95 -5.34 -5.68
N ASN A 258 16.08 -5.68 -6.31
CA ASN A 258 16.59 -7.04 -6.25
C ASN A 258 17.31 -7.30 -4.91
N PRO A 259 17.42 -8.57 -4.47
CA PRO A 259 17.99 -8.92 -3.16
C PRO A 259 19.41 -8.39 -2.95
N THR A 260 20.27 -8.51 -3.97
CA THR A 260 21.66 -8.04 -3.92
C THR A 260 21.73 -6.52 -3.72
N SER A 261 20.94 -5.76 -4.49
CA SER A 261 20.91 -4.31 -4.37
C SER A 261 20.40 -3.85 -3.01
N ILE A 262 19.33 -4.47 -2.49
CA ILE A 262 18.80 -4.12 -1.15
C ILE A 262 19.84 -4.48 -0.08
N THR A 263 20.43 -5.67 -0.13
CA THR A 263 21.45 -6.10 0.83
C THR A 263 22.64 -5.14 0.87
N ASN A 264 23.17 -4.76 -0.29
CA ASN A 264 24.31 -3.86 -0.36
C ASN A 264 23.94 -2.43 0.12
N LYS A 265 22.77 -1.91 -0.23
CA LYS A 265 22.29 -0.63 0.29
C LYS A 265 22.17 -0.62 1.80
N VAL A 266 21.61 -1.69 2.39
CA VAL A 266 21.49 -1.81 3.85
C VAL A 266 22.86 -1.92 4.52
N LYS A 267 23.81 -2.69 3.94
CA LYS A 267 25.20 -2.77 4.46
C LYS A 267 25.89 -1.41 4.45
N ILE A 268 25.79 -0.67 3.34
CA ILE A 268 26.39 0.67 3.22
C ILE A 268 25.74 1.61 4.23
N ALA A 269 24.41 1.58 4.36
CA ALA A 269 23.70 2.42 5.31
C ALA A 269 24.07 2.10 6.77
N LYS A 270 24.17 0.83 7.16
CA LYS A 270 24.63 0.44 8.51
C LYS A 270 26.04 0.95 8.80
N ARG A 271 26.96 0.82 7.86
CA ARG A 271 28.33 1.33 7.99
C ARG A 271 28.34 2.84 8.20
N ILE A 272 27.65 3.61 7.34
CA ILE A 272 27.66 5.06 7.37
C ILE A 272 26.86 5.61 8.57
N LEU A 273 25.62 5.14 8.75
CA LEU A 273 24.72 5.69 9.75
C LEU A 273 25.09 5.26 11.17
N LEU A 274 25.51 4.01 11.35
CA LEU A 274 25.66 3.38 12.66
C LEU A 274 27.10 2.98 12.98
N GLY A 275 28.02 2.98 12.01
CA GLY A 275 29.40 2.51 12.20
C GLY A 275 29.50 0.99 12.36
N ILE A 276 28.50 0.24 11.91
CA ILE A 276 28.46 -1.22 12.00
C ILE A 276 29.03 -1.80 10.71
N GLU A 277 30.13 -2.54 10.81
CA GLU A 277 30.64 -3.34 9.70
C GLU A 277 29.77 -4.58 9.50
N GLY A 278 29.25 -4.79 8.28
CA GLY A 278 28.31 -5.85 7.95
C GLY A 278 28.96 -7.08 7.29
#